data_deb26b571960abf204dec6251d87ccd7
#
_entry.id   deb26b571960abf204dec6251d87ccd7
#
_cell.length_a   1.000
_cell.length_b   1.000
_cell.length_c   1.000
_cell.angle_alpha   90.00
_cell.angle_beta   90.00
_cell.angle_gamma   90.00
#
_symmetry.space_group_name_H-M   'P 1'
#
loop_
_entity.id
_entity.type
_entity.pdbx_description
1 polymer ?
#
loop_
_entity_poly.entity_id
_entity_poly.type
_entity_poly.pdbx_seq_one_letter_code
_entity_poly.pdbx_strand_id
1 'polypeptide(L)'
;MSNSNFTRRGLLKTSAMAGGALAAPTLFDGSVWADGHSGYLNAPTGSTVTLGFNVPQSGPYADEGADELRAYELAVEHLNGGGDGGMMSTFSSKVLQGNGILGKKVEFVTGDTQTKSDAARASAKSMIEKDGAVMITGGSSSGVAVAVQGLCQEAGVIFMAGLTHSNDTTGKDKKANGFRHFFNGYMSAAALAPVLQARYGSDRTAYHLTADYTWGWTQQESIQAATEALGWKTANNVLTPLATTDFSSYVAPVLNSGADVLVLNHYGGNMVNSLTSAVQFGLREKQVNGKDFEIVVPLYSRLMAKGAGENVKGIFGSTNWHWSLTDEGSKAFVKSFGEKYGFPPSQAAHTCYVQTMLYADAAERAGTFNPCGIVEALEGFKFDGLGNGPTEYRAEDHQCFKDVLVVKGKDNPTSEFDLLEIVEITPRAQVEYAVDHPMFAGGELGKCNPGA
;
A
#
# COMPACT_ATOMS: atom_id res chain seq x y z
N MET A 1 -54.89 -24.13 -20.24
CA MET A 1 -54.49 -25.39 -20.89
C MET A 1 -53.30 -24.98 -21.77
N SER A 2 -52.15 -25.30 -21.59
CA SER A 2 -51.28 -26.40 -21.36
C SER A 2 -49.90 -25.88 -20.95
N ASN A 3 -49.40 -26.39 -19.88
CA ASN A 3 -48.03 -26.24 -19.41
C ASN A 3 -47.04 -26.95 -20.35
N SER A 4 -45.86 -26.40 -20.56
CA SER A 4 -44.69 -27.23 -20.84
C SER A 4 -43.44 -26.73 -20.12
N ASN A 5 -43.04 -27.47 -19.09
CA ASN A 5 -41.80 -27.46 -18.39
C ASN A 5 -40.63 -27.78 -19.33
N PHE A 6 -39.54 -26.99 -19.28
CA PHE A 6 -38.25 -27.43 -19.77
C PHE A 6 -37.33 -27.79 -18.60
N THR A 7 -37.09 -29.08 -18.45
CA THR A 7 -36.21 -29.70 -17.47
C THR A 7 -34.77 -29.65 -17.94
N ARG A 8 -33.90 -29.33 -16.96
CA ARG A 8 -32.42 -29.53 -17.05
C ARG A 8 -32.14 -31.04 -17.19
N ARG A 9 -31.83 -31.53 -18.40
CA ARG A 9 -31.07 -32.77 -18.67
C ARG A 9 -30.93 -32.97 -20.16
N GLY A 10 -29.73 -32.77 -20.66
CA GLY A 10 -29.38 -33.23 -22.02
C GLY A 10 -28.33 -32.38 -22.67
N LEU A 11 -27.07 -32.50 -22.26
CA LEU A 11 -25.88 -32.50 -23.13
C LEU A 11 -24.65 -32.97 -22.36
N LEU A 12 -24.61 -34.25 -22.12
CA LEU A 12 -23.37 -34.96 -21.88
C LEU A 12 -23.33 -36.03 -22.97
N LYS A 13 -22.40 -35.89 -23.90
CA LYS A 13 -21.64 -36.93 -24.61
C LYS A 13 -21.10 -36.40 -25.93
N THR A 14 -19.85 -36.05 -25.95
CA THR A 14 -18.90 -36.77 -26.81
C THR A 14 -17.48 -36.39 -26.37
N SER A 15 -16.77 -37.42 -26.00
CA SER A 15 -15.35 -37.45 -25.65
C SER A 15 -14.52 -37.40 -26.95
N ALA A 16 -13.36 -36.83 -26.85
CA ALA A 16 -12.06 -37.51 -27.11
C ALA A 16 -11.03 -36.58 -27.73
N MET A 17 -9.96 -36.56 -27.02
CA MET A 17 -8.54 -36.63 -27.46
C MET A 17 -7.85 -35.42 -28.09
N ALA A 18 -6.83 -35.09 -27.35
CA ALA A 18 -5.43 -34.90 -27.74
C ALA A 18 -4.96 -33.45 -27.95
N GLY A 19 -3.87 -33.15 -27.29
CA GLY A 19 -2.95 -32.08 -27.63
C GLY A 19 -2.78 -31.03 -26.58
N GLY A 20 -1.81 -31.24 -25.68
CA GLY A 20 -1.28 -30.14 -24.87
C GLY A 20 -0.74 -29.04 -25.78
N ALA A 21 -1.43 -27.92 -25.79
CA ALA A 21 -0.88 -26.66 -26.24
C ALA A 21 -0.64 -25.85 -24.99
N LEU A 22 0.62 -25.62 -24.67
CA LEU A 22 1.02 -24.51 -23.79
C LEU A 22 0.35 -23.25 -24.34
N ALA A 23 -0.59 -22.71 -23.62
CA ALA A 23 -1.15 -21.41 -23.93
C ALA A 23 -0.02 -20.38 -23.78
N ALA A 24 0.53 -19.98 -24.92
CA ALA A 24 1.32 -18.75 -24.97
C ALA A 24 0.44 -17.61 -24.46
N PRO A 25 1.00 -16.65 -23.71
CA PRO A 25 0.26 -15.45 -23.38
C PRO A 25 -0.22 -14.85 -24.70
N THR A 26 -1.52 -14.63 -24.83
CA THR A 26 -2.08 -13.87 -25.94
C THR A 26 -1.47 -12.49 -25.85
N LEU A 27 -0.54 -12.19 -26.73
CA LEU A 27 -0.11 -10.82 -26.99
C LEU A 27 -1.39 -10.06 -27.35
N PHE A 28 -1.79 -9.13 -26.51
CA PHE A 28 -2.84 -8.19 -26.85
C PHE A 28 -2.47 -7.56 -28.17
N ASP A 29 -3.34 -7.67 -29.15
CA ASP A 29 -3.15 -7.01 -30.45
C ASP A 29 -3.30 -5.51 -30.24
N GLY A 30 -2.18 -4.79 -30.14
CA GLY A 30 -2.12 -3.35 -29.93
C GLY A 30 -2.85 -2.51 -31.00
N SER A 31 -3.37 -3.16 -32.06
CA SER A 31 -4.13 -2.50 -33.13
C SER A 31 -5.55 -2.09 -32.70
N VAL A 32 -6.13 -2.71 -31.66
CA VAL A 32 -7.49 -2.41 -31.21
C VAL A 32 -7.58 -1.04 -30.51
N TRP A 33 -6.46 -0.56 -29.97
CA TRP A 33 -6.41 0.68 -29.20
C TRP A 33 -6.03 1.92 -30.02
N ALA A 34 -5.39 1.73 -31.17
CA ALA A 34 -4.90 2.85 -31.99
C ALA A 34 -5.99 3.68 -32.66
N ASP A 35 -7.18 3.13 -32.85
CA ASP A 35 -8.24 3.78 -33.65
C ASP A 35 -9.46 4.28 -32.85
N GLY A 36 -9.53 4.05 -31.52
CA GLY A 36 -10.73 4.33 -30.72
C GLY A 36 -10.63 5.47 -29.69
N HIS A 37 -9.43 5.95 -29.35
CA HIS A 37 -9.22 6.89 -28.26
C HIS A 37 -8.27 8.05 -28.65
N SER A 38 -8.57 8.75 -29.72
CA SER A 38 -7.91 10.02 -30.05
C SER A 38 -8.49 11.12 -29.17
N GLY A 39 -7.74 11.52 -28.15
CA GLY A 39 -8.07 12.64 -27.29
C GLY A 39 -8.28 12.22 -25.84
N TYR A 40 -7.20 12.19 -25.09
CA TYR A 40 -7.21 12.13 -23.63
C TYR A 40 -6.30 13.24 -23.09
N LEU A 41 -6.55 13.65 -21.84
CA LEU A 41 -5.79 14.72 -21.22
C LEU A 41 -4.30 14.34 -21.15
N ASN A 42 -3.43 15.31 -21.47
CA ASN A 42 -1.98 15.16 -21.38
C ASN A 42 -1.36 14.08 -22.28
N ALA A 43 -2.00 13.74 -23.41
CA ALA A 43 -1.43 12.81 -24.38
C ALA A 43 0.00 13.27 -24.78
N PRO A 44 1.05 12.47 -24.53
CA PRO A 44 2.42 12.91 -24.82
C PRO A 44 2.69 13.02 -26.31
N THR A 45 2.91 14.23 -26.81
CA THR A 45 3.15 14.53 -28.24
C THR A 45 4.63 14.52 -28.62
N GLY A 46 5.53 14.66 -27.65
CA GLY A 46 6.98 14.73 -27.85
C GLY A 46 7.72 13.42 -27.58
N SER A 47 9.02 13.54 -27.33
CA SER A 47 9.93 12.43 -26.98
C SER A 47 9.97 12.12 -25.47
N THR A 48 9.22 12.84 -24.66
CA THR A 48 9.16 12.68 -23.19
C THR A 48 7.74 12.38 -22.71
N VAL A 49 7.64 11.80 -21.53
CA VAL A 49 6.41 11.64 -20.76
C VAL A 49 6.65 12.07 -19.32
N THR A 50 5.73 12.84 -18.73
CA THR A 50 5.86 13.40 -17.39
C THR A 50 5.03 12.61 -16.38
N LEU A 51 5.66 12.18 -15.28
CA LEU A 51 5.01 11.59 -14.11
C LEU A 51 4.99 12.59 -12.94
N GLY A 52 3.94 12.59 -12.15
CA GLY A 52 3.80 13.48 -10.98
C GLY A 52 3.98 12.74 -9.66
N PHE A 53 4.98 13.12 -8.87
CA PHE A 53 5.30 12.54 -7.57
C PHE A 53 4.91 13.50 -6.44
N ASN A 54 3.74 13.29 -5.87
CA ASN A 54 3.14 14.17 -4.88
C ASN A 54 3.28 13.57 -3.48
N VAL A 55 4.42 13.81 -2.84
CA VAL A 55 4.83 13.21 -1.57
C VAL A 55 4.84 14.24 -0.43
N PRO A 56 4.74 13.82 0.84
CA PRO A 56 4.92 14.73 1.97
C PRO A 56 6.41 15.06 2.15
N GLN A 57 6.85 16.21 1.66
CA GLN A 57 8.21 16.71 1.88
C GLN A 57 8.33 17.49 3.20
N SER A 58 7.19 17.79 3.83
CA SER A 58 7.08 18.43 5.14
C SER A 58 5.91 17.84 5.93
N GLY A 59 5.82 18.14 7.25
CA GLY A 59 4.76 17.64 8.12
C GLY A 59 5.09 16.29 8.77
N PRO A 60 4.10 15.64 9.41
CA PRO A 60 4.32 14.45 10.26
C PRO A 60 4.84 13.21 9.51
N TYR A 61 4.77 13.18 8.17
CA TYR A 61 5.22 12.06 7.33
C TYR A 61 6.38 12.43 6.40
N ALA A 62 7.16 13.48 6.75
CA ALA A 62 8.25 13.97 5.91
C ALA A 62 9.36 12.92 5.68
N ASP A 63 9.67 12.08 6.68
CA ASP A 63 10.67 11.03 6.56
C ASP A 63 10.24 9.94 5.56
N GLU A 64 8.97 9.56 5.59
CA GLU A 64 8.38 8.66 4.60
C GLU A 64 8.43 9.25 3.21
N GLY A 65 8.01 10.51 3.06
CA GLY A 65 8.00 11.22 1.78
C GLY A 65 9.39 11.37 1.16
N ALA A 66 10.42 11.57 1.99
CA ALA A 66 11.81 11.60 1.52
C ALA A 66 12.27 10.24 0.97
N ASP A 67 11.88 9.14 1.62
CA ASP A 67 12.23 7.78 1.18
C ASP A 67 11.41 7.36 -0.05
N GLU A 68 10.15 7.78 -0.13
CA GLU A 68 9.28 7.63 -1.31
C GLU A 68 9.88 8.33 -2.54
N LEU A 69 10.30 9.60 -2.39
CA LEU A 69 10.85 10.37 -3.50
C LEU A 69 12.13 9.74 -4.06
N ARG A 70 13.03 9.27 -3.19
CA ARG A 70 14.23 8.52 -3.60
C ARG A 70 13.89 7.29 -4.45
N ALA A 71 12.85 6.58 -4.08
CA ALA A 71 12.41 5.39 -4.81
C ALA A 71 11.78 5.72 -6.16
N TYR A 72 11.00 6.80 -6.25
CA TYR A 72 10.46 7.30 -7.52
C TYR A 72 11.58 7.74 -8.47
N GLU A 73 12.56 8.50 -7.96
CA GLU A 73 13.74 8.90 -8.74
C GLU A 73 14.54 7.69 -9.24
N LEU A 74 14.73 6.67 -8.40
CA LEU A 74 15.40 5.43 -8.79
C LEU A 74 14.60 4.66 -9.85
N ALA A 75 13.28 4.61 -9.72
CA ALA A 75 12.42 3.98 -10.72
C ALA A 75 12.52 4.67 -12.09
N VAL A 76 12.48 6.00 -12.12
CA VAL A 76 12.64 6.78 -13.35
C VAL A 76 14.03 6.58 -13.97
N GLU A 77 15.09 6.52 -13.15
CA GLU A 77 16.44 6.20 -13.62
C GLU A 77 16.48 4.84 -14.32
N HIS A 78 15.93 3.80 -13.70
CA HIS A 78 15.90 2.46 -14.27
C HIS A 78 15.05 2.38 -15.54
N LEU A 79 13.87 3.00 -15.54
CA LEU A 79 13.01 3.07 -16.74
C LEU A 79 13.71 3.75 -17.93
N ASN A 80 14.60 4.69 -17.67
CA ASN A 80 15.41 5.37 -18.70
C ASN A 80 16.76 4.67 -19.02
N GLY A 81 16.98 3.46 -18.50
CA GLY A 81 18.19 2.65 -18.77
C GLY A 81 19.41 3.03 -17.95
N GLY A 82 19.23 3.79 -16.86
CA GLY A 82 20.29 4.10 -15.91
C GLY A 82 20.42 3.02 -14.82
N GLY A 83 21.51 3.08 -14.07
CA GLY A 83 21.80 2.16 -12.97
C GLY A 83 21.94 0.70 -13.41
N ASP A 84 21.56 -0.23 -12.52
CA ASP A 84 21.58 -1.68 -12.78
C ASP A 84 20.21 -2.25 -13.22
N GLY A 85 19.22 -1.38 -13.46
CA GLY A 85 17.87 -1.76 -13.87
C GLY A 85 16.99 -2.31 -12.74
N GLY A 86 17.53 -2.53 -11.55
CA GLY A 86 16.81 -2.95 -10.35
C GLY A 86 15.86 -4.12 -10.58
N MET A 87 14.64 -4.00 -10.10
CA MET A 87 13.64 -5.05 -10.19
C MET A 87 13.10 -5.31 -11.62
N MET A 88 13.43 -4.52 -12.65
CA MET A 88 13.03 -4.84 -14.02
C MET A 88 13.53 -6.21 -14.47
N SER A 89 14.73 -6.62 -14.03
CA SER A 89 15.30 -7.92 -14.37
C SER A 89 14.54 -9.11 -13.78
N THR A 90 13.93 -8.93 -12.64
CA THR A 90 13.17 -9.96 -11.89
C THR A 90 11.69 -9.94 -12.17
N PHE A 91 11.15 -8.79 -12.62
CA PHE A 91 9.73 -8.60 -12.92
C PHE A 91 9.24 -9.60 -13.97
N SER A 92 8.15 -10.32 -13.67
CA SER A 92 7.65 -11.41 -14.52
C SER A 92 7.14 -10.96 -15.89
N SER A 93 6.68 -9.72 -16.01
CA SER A 93 6.11 -9.19 -17.27
C SER A 93 7.12 -9.09 -18.42
N LYS A 94 8.36 -8.69 -18.14
CA LYS A 94 9.45 -8.55 -19.13
C LYS A 94 9.23 -7.52 -20.25
N VAL A 95 8.20 -6.67 -20.20
CA VAL A 95 7.97 -5.65 -21.26
C VAL A 95 8.83 -4.41 -21.09
N LEU A 96 9.27 -4.09 -19.86
CA LEU A 96 10.12 -2.94 -19.57
C LEU A 96 11.55 -3.19 -20.06
N GLN A 97 12.07 -2.31 -20.92
CA GLN A 97 13.38 -2.48 -21.58
C GLN A 97 14.42 -1.41 -21.16
N GLY A 98 14.08 -0.48 -20.28
CA GLY A 98 14.97 0.61 -19.89
C GLY A 98 15.19 1.66 -20.99
N ASN A 99 14.24 1.83 -21.87
CA ASN A 99 14.25 2.84 -22.94
C ASN A 99 13.12 3.89 -22.80
N GLY A 100 12.71 4.14 -21.57
CA GLY A 100 11.56 4.96 -21.21
C GLY A 100 10.26 4.16 -21.14
N ILE A 101 9.14 4.81 -21.42
CA ILE A 101 7.81 4.20 -21.54
C ILE A 101 7.30 4.49 -22.97
N LEU A 102 6.92 3.45 -23.69
CA LEU A 102 6.54 3.55 -25.12
C LEU A 102 7.58 4.32 -25.95
N GLY A 103 8.86 4.10 -25.68
CA GLY A 103 9.97 4.79 -26.34
C GLY A 103 10.14 6.26 -26.00
N LYS A 104 9.39 6.78 -25.03
CA LYS A 104 9.51 8.16 -24.56
C LYS A 104 10.32 8.19 -23.26
N LYS A 105 11.28 9.12 -23.16
CA LYS A 105 12.04 9.36 -21.95
C LYS A 105 11.09 9.78 -20.81
N VAL A 106 11.21 9.15 -19.67
CA VAL A 106 10.43 9.50 -18.48
C VAL A 106 11.05 10.71 -17.80
N GLU A 107 10.26 11.76 -17.62
CA GLU A 107 10.54 12.92 -16.78
C GLU A 107 9.55 12.96 -15.62
N PHE A 108 9.83 13.72 -14.58
CA PHE A 108 8.93 13.83 -13.44
C PHE A 108 8.92 15.24 -12.85
N VAL A 109 7.81 15.53 -12.19
CA VAL A 109 7.63 16.72 -11.35
C VAL A 109 7.25 16.30 -9.95
N THR A 110 7.61 17.10 -8.96
CA THR A 110 7.35 16.79 -7.55
C THR A 110 6.51 17.86 -6.88
N GLY A 111 5.78 17.48 -5.84
CA GLY A 111 5.03 18.39 -4.99
C GLY A 111 5.11 18.00 -3.52
N ASP A 112 4.84 18.97 -2.65
CA ASP A 112 4.75 18.76 -1.21
C ASP A 112 3.28 18.71 -0.77
N THR A 113 2.83 17.53 -0.34
CA THR A 113 1.47 17.36 0.20
C THR A 113 1.30 17.96 1.59
N GLN A 114 2.39 18.23 2.32
CA GLN A 114 2.38 18.68 3.73
C GLN A 114 1.54 17.76 4.64
N THR A 115 1.24 16.54 4.19
CA THR A 115 0.27 15.62 4.82
C THR A 115 -1.16 16.23 4.92
N LYS A 116 -1.51 17.18 4.04
CA LYS A 116 -2.78 17.91 4.00
C LYS A 116 -3.48 17.72 2.66
N SER A 117 -4.76 17.39 2.67
CA SER A 117 -5.55 17.12 1.46
C SER A 117 -5.61 18.32 0.51
N ASP A 118 -5.79 19.55 1.03
CA ASP A 118 -5.89 20.75 0.19
C ASP A 118 -4.57 21.09 -0.50
N ALA A 119 -3.44 21.01 0.22
CA ALA A 119 -2.12 21.21 -0.35
C ALA A 119 -1.82 20.17 -1.43
N ALA A 120 -2.14 18.91 -1.16
CA ALA A 120 -1.96 17.81 -2.09
C ALA A 120 -2.81 17.94 -3.36
N ARG A 121 -4.08 18.34 -3.24
CA ARG A 121 -4.96 18.62 -4.40
C ARG A 121 -4.42 19.77 -5.24
N ALA A 122 -4.00 20.87 -4.60
CA ALA A 122 -3.44 22.03 -5.31
C ALA A 122 -2.15 21.67 -6.08
N SER A 123 -1.28 20.91 -5.44
CA SER A 123 -0.03 20.41 -6.02
C SER A 123 -0.30 19.45 -7.19
N ALA A 124 -1.12 18.43 -7.01
CA ALA A 124 -1.49 17.48 -8.07
C ALA A 124 -2.18 18.16 -9.24
N LYS A 125 -3.08 19.13 -8.98
CA LYS A 125 -3.73 19.93 -10.03
C LYS A 125 -2.70 20.69 -10.88
N SER A 126 -1.70 21.30 -10.23
CA SER A 126 -0.62 21.98 -10.97
C SER A 126 0.17 21.02 -11.85
N MET A 127 0.53 19.84 -11.34
CA MET A 127 1.24 18.81 -12.11
C MET A 127 0.44 18.37 -13.35
N ILE A 128 -0.88 18.22 -13.20
CA ILE A 128 -1.76 17.81 -14.31
C ILE A 128 -1.91 18.94 -15.32
N GLU A 129 -2.27 20.15 -14.87
CA GLU A 129 -2.66 21.24 -15.78
C GLU A 129 -1.49 22.01 -16.40
N LYS A 130 -0.37 22.12 -15.67
CA LYS A 130 0.79 22.93 -16.15
C LYS A 130 1.93 22.07 -16.66
N ASP A 131 2.18 20.93 -16.00
CA ASP A 131 3.34 20.09 -16.28
C ASP A 131 2.98 18.88 -17.16
N GLY A 132 1.67 18.67 -17.45
CA GLY A 132 1.21 17.63 -18.35
C GLY A 132 1.40 16.21 -17.80
N ALA A 133 1.37 16.04 -16.47
CA ALA A 133 1.54 14.72 -15.87
C ALA A 133 0.43 13.75 -16.29
N VAL A 134 0.81 12.57 -16.77
CA VAL A 134 -0.12 11.50 -17.21
C VAL A 134 -0.52 10.57 -16.08
N MET A 135 0.23 10.59 -14.99
CA MET A 135 -0.01 9.79 -13.78
C MET A 135 0.42 10.61 -12.57
N ILE A 136 -0.36 10.54 -11.51
CA ILE A 136 -0.01 11.09 -10.20
C ILE A 136 0.16 9.91 -9.24
N THR A 137 1.20 9.97 -8.43
CA THR A 137 1.40 9.02 -7.32
C THR A 137 1.78 9.77 -6.05
N GLY A 138 1.73 9.08 -4.91
CA GLY A 138 1.97 9.64 -3.59
C GLY A 138 0.83 9.30 -2.64
N GLY A 139 0.65 10.13 -1.63
CA GLY A 139 -0.47 9.96 -0.72
C GLY A 139 -0.15 9.14 0.53
N SER A 140 1.01 9.37 1.18
CA SER A 140 1.38 8.74 2.46
C SER A 140 0.31 8.90 3.55
N SER A 141 -0.50 9.93 3.50
CA SER A 141 -1.74 10.05 4.28
C SER A 141 -2.91 9.53 3.47
N SER A 142 -3.73 8.63 4.04
CA SER A 142 -4.92 8.12 3.36
C SER A 142 -5.97 9.21 3.07
N GLY A 143 -6.06 10.25 3.91
CA GLY A 143 -6.90 11.41 3.62
C GLY A 143 -6.42 12.19 2.39
N VAL A 144 -5.11 12.31 2.22
CA VAL A 144 -4.49 12.88 1.01
C VAL A 144 -4.79 11.98 -0.20
N ALA A 145 -4.59 10.67 -0.07
CA ALA A 145 -4.82 9.73 -1.17
C ALA A 145 -6.26 9.78 -1.69
N VAL A 146 -7.25 9.76 -0.80
CA VAL A 146 -8.68 9.88 -1.18
C VAL A 146 -8.94 11.19 -1.93
N ALA A 147 -8.39 12.31 -1.45
CA ALA A 147 -8.59 13.62 -2.07
C ALA A 147 -7.93 13.72 -3.46
N VAL A 148 -6.71 13.21 -3.62
CA VAL A 148 -5.98 13.22 -4.91
C VAL A 148 -6.57 12.22 -5.89
N GLN A 149 -6.99 11.03 -5.42
CA GLN A 149 -7.69 10.03 -6.23
C GLN A 149 -8.97 10.60 -6.85
N GLY A 150 -9.76 11.35 -6.05
CA GLY A 150 -10.94 12.05 -6.56
C GLY A 150 -10.60 13.07 -7.64
N LEU A 151 -9.56 13.88 -7.42
CA LEU A 151 -9.07 14.84 -8.42
C LEU A 151 -8.61 14.14 -9.72
N CYS A 152 -7.85 13.06 -9.61
CA CYS A 152 -7.37 12.31 -10.77
C CYS A 152 -8.52 11.67 -11.56
N GLN A 153 -9.55 11.15 -10.86
CA GLN A 153 -10.77 10.66 -11.50
C GLN A 153 -11.51 11.78 -12.26
N GLU A 154 -11.63 12.98 -11.66
CA GLU A 154 -12.27 14.14 -12.29
C GLU A 154 -11.47 14.62 -13.53
N ALA A 155 -10.16 14.63 -13.44
CA ALA A 155 -9.26 15.11 -14.51
C ALA A 155 -9.02 14.07 -15.61
N GLY A 156 -9.30 12.79 -15.39
CA GLY A 156 -8.97 11.74 -16.35
C GLY A 156 -7.48 11.37 -16.35
N VAL A 157 -6.86 11.28 -15.17
CA VAL A 157 -5.46 10.90 -14.98
C VAL A 157 -5.38 9.70 -14.06
N ILE A 158 -4.42 8.81 -14.26
CA ILE A 158 -4.22 7.66 -13.38
C ILE A 158 -3.66 8.13 -12.02
N PHE A 159 -4.22 7.59 -10.93
CA PHE A 159 -3.68 7.71 -9.59
C PHE A 159 -3.13 6.36 -9.10
N MET A 160 -1.82 6.29 -8.87
CA MET A 160 -1.17 5.15 -8.25
C MET A 160 -0.93 5.49 -6.77
N ALA A 161 -1.84 5.04 -5.91
CA ALA A 161 -1.79 5.36 -4.49
C ALA A 161 -0.52 4.81 -3.83
N GLY A 162 0.35 5.68 -3.32
CA GLY A 162 1.61 5.35 -2.66
C GLY A 162 1.41 4.64 -1.33
N LEU A 163 2.05 5.13 -0.29
CA LEU A 163 1.87 4.63 1.05
C LEU A 163 0.51 5.09 1.61
N THR A 164 -0.56 4.37 1.32
CA THR A 164 -1.91 4.64 1.84
C THR A 164 -2.55 3.35 2.31
N HIS A 165 -3.05 3.31 3.54
CA HIS A 165 -3.40 2.08 4.25
C HIS A 165 -4.86 2.02 4.73
N SER A 166 -5.67 3.09 4.59
CA SER A 166 -7.09 3.05 4.92
C SER A 166 -7.85 2.03 4.06
N ASN A 167 -8.79 1.31 4.65
CA ASN A 167 -9.72 0.47 3.90
C ASN A 167 -10.53 1.31 2.89
N ASP A 168 -10.82 2.56 3.23
CA ASP A 168 -11.65 3.46 2.43
C ASP A 168 -11.10 3.72 1.03
N THR A 169 -9.76 3.75 0.85
CA THR A 169 -9.12 4.10 -0.42
C THR A 169 -9.54 3.20 -1.58
N THR A 170 -9.67 1.90 -1.35
CA THR A 170 -10.19 0.89 -2.30
C THR A 170 -11.51 0.28 -1.83
N GLY A 171 -12.14 0.87 -0.82
CA GLY A 171 -13.49 0.59 -0.33
C GLY A 171 -14.47 1.67 -0.80
N LYS A 172 -15.06 2.40 0.16
CA LYS A 172 -16.10 3.41 -0.14
C LYS A 172 -15.65 4.57 -1.02
N ASP A 173 -14.34 4.89 -1.03
CA ASP A 173 -13.78 6.01 -1.80
C ASP A 173 -13.08 5.57 -3.10
N LYS A 174 -13.18 4.28 -3.48
CA LYS A 174 -12.56 3.74 -4.70
C LYS A 174 -12.96 4.51 -5.96
N LYS A 175 -12.06 4.60 -6.92
CA LYS A 175 -12.27 5.27 -8.21
C LYS A 175 -11.66 4.44 -9.34
N ALA A 176 -12.29 4.47 -10.52
CA ALA A 176 -11.84 3.71 -11.68
C ALA A 176 -10.43 4.10 -12.17
N ASN A 177 -10.03 5.37 -12.02
CA ASN A 177 -8.68 5.80 -12.37
C ASN A 177 -7.65 5.61 -11.23
N GLY A 178 -8.01 4.96 -10.12
CA GLY A 178 -7.17 4.80 -8.93
C GLY A 178 -6.80 3.34 -8.65
N PHE A 179 -5.52 3.08 -8.37
CA PHE A 179 -4.98 1.77 -8.00
C PHE A 179 -4.14 1.86 -6.73
N ARG A 180 -4.17 0.81 -5.90
CA ARG A 180 -3.34 0.75 -4.69
C ARG A 180 -2.55 -0.54 -4.59
N HIS A 181 -1.22 -0.42 -4.62
CA HIS A 181 -0.31 -1.55 -4.38
C HIS A 181 -0.14 -1.86 -2.88
N PHE A 182 -0.21 -0.85 -2.01
CA PHE A 182 -0.01 -1.02 -0.57
C PHE A 182 -1.16 -1.83 0.06
N PHE A 183 -0.85 -2.64 1.10
CA PHE A 183 -1.88 -3.36 1.85
C PHE A 183 -2.74 -2.40 2.68
N ASN A 184 -3.86 -2.88 3.24
CA ASN A 184 -4.78 -2.05 4.01
C ASN A 184 -4.93 -2.50 5.47
N GLY A 185 -5.71 -1.75 6.25
CA GLY A 185 -5.93 -2.01 7.67
C GLY A 185 -6.51 -3.39 7.95
N TYR A 186 -7.39 -3.89 7.10
CA TYR A 186 -7.94 -5.24 7.21
C TYR A 186 -6.86 -6.31 7.01
N MET A 187 -6.06 -6.20 5.95
CA MET A 187 -4.98 -7.13 5.65
C MET A 187 -3.93 -7.14 6.77
N SER A 188 -3.61 -5.97 7.32
CA SER A 188 -2.77 -5.80 8.50
C SER A 188 -3.31 -6.57 9.70
N ALA A 189 -4.58 -6.36 10.03
CA ALA A 189 -5.24 -6.99 11.17
C ALA A 189 -5.37 -8.52 11.01
N ALA A 190 -5.72 -8.98 9.79
CA ALA A 190 -5.83 -10.41 9.48
C ALA A 190 -4.49 -11.14 9.64
N ALA A 191 -3.37 -10.49 9.30
CA ALA A 191 -2.04 -11.06 9.50
C ALA A 191 -1.59 -10.99 10.97
N LEU A 192 -1.80 -9.85 11.63
CA LEU A 192 -1.22 -9.57 12.94
C LEU A 192 -1.99 -10.24 14.09
N ALA A 193 -3.33 -10.22 14.09
CA ALA A 193 -4.13 -10.67 15.23
C ALA A 193 -3.88 -12.14 15.63
N PRO A 194 -3.73 -13.12 14.71
CA PRO A 194 -3.40 -14.49 15.08
C PRO A 194 -2.03 -14.61 15.79
N VAL A 195 -1.04 -13.83 15.35
CA VAL A 195 0.29 -13.80 15.98
C VAL A 195 0.21 -13.21 17.39
N LEU A 196 -0.56 -12.14 17.57
CA LEU A 196 -0.79 -11.55 18.90
C LEU A 196 -1.51 -12.52 19.84
N GLN A 197 -2.52 -13.25 19.36
CA GLN A 197 -3.21 -14.28 20.15
C GLN A 197 -2.26 -15.41 20.55
N ALA A 198 -1.47 -15.91 19.62
CA ALA A 198 -0.50 -16.97 19.89
C ALA A 198 0.56 -16.52 20.91
N ARG A 199 0.95 -15.24 20.89
CA ARG A 199 1.96 -14.69 21.78
C ARG A 199 1.43 -14.27 23.13
N TYR A 200 0.27 -13.61 23.18
CA TYR A 200 -0.26 -12.95 24.38
C TYR A 200 -1.47 -13.68 24.99
N GLY A 201 -2.05 -14.64 24.26
CA GLY A 201 -3.28 -15.34 24.66
C GLY A 201 -4.55 -14.59 24.22
N SER A 202 -5.71 -15.23 24.47
CA SER A 202 -7.02 -14.72 24.08
C SER A 202 -7.71 -13.86 25.15
N ASP A 203 -7.24 -13.88 26.40
CA ASP A 203 -7.83 -13.10 27.50
C ASP A 203 -7.04 -11.80 27.71
N ARG A 204 -7.21 -10.84 26.80
CA ARG A 204 -6.56 -9.53 26.85
C ARG A 204 -7.60 -8.41 26.78
N THR A 205 -7.25 -7.24 27.30
CA THR A 205 -8.07 -6.04 27.23
C THR A 205 -7.25 -4.92 26.61
N ALA A 206 -7.64 -4.49 25.42
CA ALA A 206 -6.95 -3.46 24.64
C ALA A 206 -7.48 -2.05 24.95
N TYR A 207 -6.58 -1.09 24.98
CA TYR A 207 -6.86 0.35 24.91
C TYR A 207 -6.26 0.87 23.62
N HIS A 208 -7.04 1.59 22.80
CA HIS A 208 -6.58 2.12 21.53
C HIS A 208 -6.30 3.61 21.64
N LEU A 209 -5.16 4.07 21.12
CA LEU A 209 -4.91 5.44 20.73
C LEU A 209 -4.90 5.49 19.21
N THR A 210 -5.75 6.33 18.65
CA THR A 210 -6.08 6.28 17.22
C THR A 210 -5.93 7.66 16.59
N ALA A 211 -5.13 7.75 15.52
CA ALA A 211 -5.01 8.99 14.75
C ALA A 211 -6.36 9.40 14.14
N ASP A 212 -6.78 10.65 14.37
CA ASP A 212 -8.12 11.14 14.03
C ASP A 212 -8.25 11.50 12.55
N TYR A 213 -8.20 10.49 11.68
CA TYR A 213 -8.48 10.59 10.25
C TYR A 213 -8.77 9.19 9.66
N THR A 214 -9.19 9.11 8.39
CA THR A 214 -9.71 7.90 7.76
C THR A 214 -8.84 6.65 7.95
N TRP A 215 -7.51 6.76 7.90
CA TRP A 215 -6.66 5.59 8.14
C TRP A 215 -6.74 5.11 9.60
N GLY A 216 -6.60 6.03 10.55
CA GLY A 216 -6.64 5.67 11.98
C GLY A 216 -7.95 4.96 12.33
N TRP A 217 -9.08 5.48 11.84
CA TRP A 217 -10.40 4.88 12.11
C TRP A 217 -10.49 3.47 11.53
N THR A 218 -10.15 3.28 10.25
CA THR A 218 -10.26 1.96 9.59
C THR A 218 -9.22 0.96 10.09
N GLN A 219 -8.02 1.41 10.50
CA GLN A 219 -7.02 0.55 11.13
C GLN A 219 -7.50 0.07 12.52
N GLN A 220 -8.03 0.98 13.33
CA GLN A 220 -8.54 0.67 14.66
C GLN A 220 -9.72 -0.30 14.56
N GLU A 221 -10.70 -0.03 13.70
CA GLU A 221 -11.83 -0.91 13.47
C GLU A 221 -11.37 -2.32 13.04
N SER A 222 -10.41 -2.40 12.13
CA SER A 222 -9.90 -3.67 11.62
C SER A 222 -9.18 -4.49 12.71
N ILE A 223 -8.26 -3.88 13.46
CA ILE A 223 -7.50 -4.61 14.48
C ILE A 223 -8.38 -4.95 15.70
N GLN A 224 -9.32 -4.09 16.07
CA GLN A 224 -10.29 -4.37 17.11
C GLN A 224 -11.16 -5.58 16.72
N ALA A 225 -11.78 -5.55 15.55
CA ALA A 225 -12.64 -6.65 15.10
C ALA A 225 -11.88 -7.98 15.03
N ALA A 226 -10.64 -7.97 14.50
CA ALA A 226 -9.82 -9.17 14.39
C ALA A 226 -9.41 -9.72 15.77
N THR A 227 -9.01 -8.88 16.72
CA THR A 227 -8.60 -9.33 18.07
C THR A 227 -9.80 -9.72 18.93
N GLU A 228 -10.95 -9.04 18.82
CA GLU A 228 -12.18 -9.42 19.52
C GLU A 228 -12.73 -10.76 19.03
N ALA A 229 -12.63 -11.06 17.73
CA ALA A 229 -12.97 -12.38 17.19
C ALA A 229 -12.09 -13.50 17.76
N LEU A 230 -10.91 -13.18 18.27
CA LEU A 230 -9.98 -14.09 18.94
C LEU A 230 -10.05 -14.06 20.47
N GLY A 231 -11.03 -13.34 21.03
CA GLY A 231 -11.36 -13.35 22.47
C GLY A 231 -10.87 -12.14 23.26
N TRP A 232 -10.20 -11.18 22.64
CA TRP A 232 -9.83 -9.94 23.32
C TRP A 232 -11.07 -9.07 23.62
N LYS A 233 -10.89 -8.07 24.48
CA LYS A 233 -11.88 -7.05 24.80
C LYS A 233 -11.29 -5.67 24.52
N THR A 234 -12.13 -4.71 24.20
CA THR A 234 -11.73 -3.31 24.08
C THR A 234 -12.21 -2.51 25.29
N ALA A 235 -11.29 -1.90 26.03
CA ALA A 235 -11.60 -1.03 27.15
C ALA A 235 -12.00 0.36 26.67
N ASN A 236 -11.26 0.93 25.68
CA ASN A 236 -11.51 2.25 25.15
C ASN A 236 -10.81 2.44 23.80
N ASN A 237 -11.27 3.44 23.05
CA ASN A 237 -10.61 4.00 21.87
C ASN A 237 -10.63 5.52 21.96
N VAL A 238 -9.46 6.16 21.95
CA VAL A 238 -9.30 7.61 22.04
C VAL A 238 -8.68 8.15 20.78
N LEU A 239 -9.36 9.11 20.16
CA LEU A 239 -8.88 9.79 18.96
C LEU A 239 -7.85 10.86 19.32
N THR A 240 -6.78 10.94 18.53
CA THR A 240 -5.69 11.90 18.68
C THR A 240 -5.50 12.67 17.38
N PRO A 241 -5.50 14.02 17.41
CA PRO A 241 -5.26 14.82 16.21
C PRO A 241 -3.91 14.46 15.55
N LEU A 242 -3.87 14.44 14.22
CA LEU A 242 -2.65 14.09 13.46
C LEU A 242 -1.46 15.03 13.75
N ALA A 243 -1.74 16.27 14.17
CA ALA A 243 -0.71 17.25 14.55
C ALA A 243 -0.18 17.07 15.99
N THR A 244 -0.64 16.06 16.73
CA THR A 244 -0.20 15.81 18.11
C THR A 244 1.27 15.40 18.15
N THR A 245 2.04 16.09 18.99
CA THR A 245 3.46 15.78 19.24
C THR A 245 3.72 15.34 20.68
N ASP A 246 2.88 15.75 21.63
CA ASP A 246 2.91 15.32 23.03
C ASP A 246 1.71 14.44 23.33
N PHE A 247 1.98 13.18 23.66
CA PHE A 247 0.96 12.16 23.94
C PHE A 247 0.73 11.92 25.45
N SER A 248 1.37 12.68 26.33
CA SER A 248 1.28 12.49 27.79
C SER A 248 -0.15 12.47 28.31
N SER A 249 -0.99 13.39 27.86
CA SER A 249 -2.41 13.49 28.27
C SER A 249 -3.27 12.33 27.73
N TYR A 250 -2.86 11.67 26.65
CA TYR A 250 -3.54 10.52 26.06
C TYR A 250 -3.08 9.21 26.69
N VAL A 251 -1.81 9.10 27.07
CA VAL A 251 -1.21 7.91 27.69
C VAL A 251 -1.57 7.80 29.17
N ALA A 252 -1.61 8.91 29.91
CA ALA A 252 -1.89 8.90 31.36
C ALA A 252 -3.18 8.14 31.75
N PRO A 253 -4.32 8.28 31.05
CA PRO A 253 -5.55 7.52 31.34
C PRO A 253 -5.39 6.00 31.17
N VAL A 254 -4.48 5.54 30.31
CA VAL A 254 -4.23 4.10 30.07
C VAL A 254 -3.78 3.40 31.35
N LEU A 255 -3.01 4.09 32.20
CA LEU A 255 -2.50 3.53 33.45
C LEU A 255 -3.61 3.00 34.40
N ASN A 256 -4.80 3.60 34.35
CA ASN A 256 -5.92 3.29 35.25
C ASN A 256 -7.13 2.70 34.49
N SER A 257 -6.99 2.35 33.22
CA SER A 257 -8.07 1.86 32.38
C SER A 257 -8.47 0.40 32.64
N GLY A 258 -7.61 -0.35 33.32
CA GLY A 258 -7.75 -1.82 33.44
C GLY A 258 -7.30 -2.59 32.20
N ALA A 259 -6.89 -1.91 31.13
CA ALA A 259 -6.29 -2.54 29.95
C ALA A 259 -4.91 -3.11 30.27
N ASP A 260 -4.55 -4.19 29.60
CA ASP A 260 -3.24 -4.82 29.63
C ASP A 260 -2.54 -4.84 28.28
N VAL A 261 -3.16 -4.19 27.26
CA VAL A 261 -2.56 -3.94 25.94
C VAL A 261 -2.86 -2.50 25.49
N LEU A 262 -1.84 -1.79 25.03
CA LEU A 262 -1.99 -0.52 24.31
C LEU A 262 -1.78 -0.75 22.81
N VAL A 263 -2.79 -0.43 22.01
CA VAL A 263 -2.70 -0.48 20.54
C VAL A 263 -2.53 0.95 20.03
N LEU A 264 -1.39 1.21 19.40
CA LEU A 264 -1.05 2.51 18.80
C LEU A 264 -1.42 2.49 17.31
N ASN A 265 -2.64 2.95 16.98
CA ASN A 265 -3.05 3.15 15.58
C ASN A 265 -2.49 4.49 15.09
N HIS A 266 -1.17 4.62 15.15
CA HIS A 266 -0.36 5.77 14.78
C HIS A 266 0.69 5.38 13.75
N TYR A 267 1.10 6.34 12.92
CA TYR A 267 2.15 6.15 11.92
C TYR A 267 3.14 7.32 11.93
N GLY A 268 4.34 7.11 11.35
CA GLY A 268 5.38 8.12 11.25
C GLY A 268 5.74 8.74 12.61
N GLY A 269 5.94 10.04 12.65
CA GLY A 269 6.27 10.78 13.86
C GLY A 269 5.26 10.65 15.01
N ASN A 270 3.95 10.47 14.69
CA ASN A 270 2.95 10.24 15.73
C ASN A 270 3.20 8.92 16.48
N MET A 271 3.56 7.85 15.76
CA MET A 271 3.88 6.58 16.43
C MET A 271 5.15 6.71 17.28
N VAL A 272 6.19 7.33 16.77
CA VAL A 272 7.44 7.55 17.52
C VAL A 272 7.15 8.29 18.83
N ASN A 273 6.38 9.37 18.77
CA ASN A 273 6.05 10.18 19.94
C ASN A 273 5.13 9.46 20.93
N SER A 274 4.09 8.77 20.45
CA SER A 274 3.16 8.06 21.32
C SER A 274 3.80 6.84 21.99
N LEU A 275 4.64 6.09 21.26
CA LEU A 275 5.40 4.99 21.83
C LEU A 275 6.41 5.49 22.88
N THR A 276 7.13 6.56 22.58
CA THR A 276 8.06 7.18 23.55
C THR A 276 7.33 7.61 24.81
N SER A 277 6.18 8.26 24.69
CA SER A 277 5.35 8.61 25.83
C SER A 277 4.89 7.38 26.62
N ALA A 278 4.43 6.31 25.94
CA ALA A 278 3.99 5.07 26.59
C ALA A 278 5.12 4.41 27.43
N VAL A 279 6.33 4.40 26.88
CA VAL A 279 7.53 3.89 27.60
C VAL A 279 7.89 4.79 28.77
N GLN A 280 7.90 6.12 28.62
CA GLN A 280 8.20 7.07 29.70
C GLN A 280 7.19 7.01 30.86
N PHE A 281 5.94 6.65 30.58
CA PHE A 281 4.91 6.44 31.60
C PHE A 281 5.02 5.05 32.27
N GLY A 282 6.02 4.24 31.95
CA GLY A 282 6.29 2.95 32.60
C GLY A 282 5.28 1.87 32.21
N LEU A 283 4.63 1.95 31.03
CA LEU A 283 3.66 0.94 30.63
C LEU A 283 4.33 -0.42 30.37
N ARG A 284 5.59 -0.45 29.96
CA ARG A 284 6.31 -1.71 29.71
C ARG A 284 6.64 -2.50 30.97
N GLU A 285 6.80 -1.83 32.09
CA GLU A 285 7.10 -2.41 33.40
C GLU A 285 5.84 -2.72 34.21
N LYS A 286 4.67 -2.34 33.65
CA LYS A 286 3.38 -2.51 34.32
C LYS A 286 2.88 -3.95 34.19
N GLN A 287 2.22 -4.41 35.24
CA GLN A 287 1.40 -5.63 35.22
C GLN A 287 -0.06 -5.31 35.55
N VAL A 288 -0.98 -5.98 34.87
CA VAL A 288 -2.41 -5.89 35.10
C VAL A 288 -2.96 -7.30 35.26
N ASN A 289 -3.57 -7.58 36.42
CA ASN A 289 -4.12 -8.91 36.76
C ASN A 289 -3.11 -10.06 36.57
N GLY A 290 -1.83 -9.82 36.90
CA GLY A 290 -0.75 -10.79 36.76
C GLY A 290 -0.23 -11.02 35.35
N LYS A 291 -0.62 -10.20 34.38
CA LYS A 291 -0.15 -10.21 33.00
C LYS A 291 0.74 -8.99 32.74
N ASP A 292 1.82 -9.20 32.00
CA ASP A 292 2.65 -8.10 31.53
C ASP A 292 1.84 -7.21 30.56
N PHE A 293 2.08 -5.90 30.66
CA PHE A 293 1.45 -4.91 29.79
C PHE A 293 2.17 -4.90 28.43
N GLU A 294 1.39 -5.03 27.35
CA GLU A 294 1.93 -5.12 26.00
C GLU A 294 1.62 -3.87 25.19
N ILE A 295 2.49 -3.55 24.23
CA ILE A 295 2.26 -2.46 23.25
C ILE A 295 2.30 -3.06 21.86
N VAL A 296 1.34 -2.68 21.02
CA VAL A 296 1.18 -3.14 19.64
C VAL A 296 1.13 -1.93 18.69
N VAL A 297 1.87 -2.02 17.59
CA VAL A 297 1.88 -1.01 16.52
C VAL A 297 1.40 -1.66 15.21
N PRO A 298 0.10 -1.64 14.87
CA PRO A 298 -0.46 -2.42 13.77
C PRO A 298 0.22 -2.19 12.42
N LEU A 299 0.57 -0.95 12.08
CA LEU A 299 1.34 -0.61 10.89
C LEU A 299 2.75 -0.18 11.30
N TYR A 300 3.77 -0.92 10.87
CA TYR A 300 5.13 -0.73 11.33
C TYR A 300 6.11 -0.58 10.16
N SER A 301 7.06 0.33 10.26
CA SER A 301 8.07 0.56 9.23
C SER A 301 9.49 0.66 9.82
N ARG A 302 10.49 0.45 8.95
CA ARG A 302 11.90 0.69 9.30
C ARG A 302 12.14 2.13 9.76
N LEU A 303 11.48 3.11 9.13
CA LEU A 303 11.63 4.53 9.48
C LEU A 303 11.09 4.81 10.89
N MET A 304 9.92 4.29 11.21
CA MET A 304 9.32 4.38 12.55
C MET A 304 10.21 3.70 13.60
N ALA A 305 10.72 2.51 13.28
CA ALA A 305 11.62 1.78 14.17
C ALA A 305 12.91 2.58 14.43
N LYS A 306 13.51 3.16 13.39
CA LYS A 306 14.69 4.03 13.55
C LYS A 306 14.38 5.26 14.42
N GLY A 307 13.25 5.92 14.21
CA GLY A 307 12.83 7.08 14.97
C GLY A 307 12.57 6.78 16.46
N ALA A 308 12.02 5.61 16.77
CA ALA A 308 11.73 5.19 18.15
C ALA A 308 12.91 4.49 18.85
N GLY A 309 13.94 4.06 18.11
CA GLY A 309 15.15 3.45 18.65
C GLY A 309 14.88 2.21 19.50
N GLU A 310 15.46 2.12 20.68
CA GLU A 310 15.31 0.98 21.59
C GLU A 310 13.87 0.78 22.09
N ASN A 311 13.02 1.79 22.00
CA ASN A 311 11.61 1.67 22.40
C ASN A 311 10.83 0.64 21.60
N VAL A 312 11.32 0.23 20.42
CA VAL A 312 10.65 -0.78 19.58
C VAL A 312 10.84 -2.22 20.05
N LYS A 313 11.81 -2.48 20.91
CA LYS A 313 12.16 -3.82 21.37
C LYS A 313 10.96 -4.64 21.81
N GLY A 314 10.77 -5.81 21.21
CA GLY A 314 9.67 -6.73 21.53
C GLY A 314 8.29 -6.35 20.99
N ILE A 315 8.12 -5.18 20.37
CA ILE A 315 6.83 -4.68 19.86
C ILE A 315 6.50 -5.32 18.53
N PHE A 316 5.28 -5.87 18.42
CA PHE A 316 4.77 -6.48 17.20
C PHE A 316 4.00 -5.48 16.34
N GLY A 317 4.06 -5.69 15.03
CA GLY A 317 3.28 -4.97 14.03
C GLY A 317 3.34 -5.65 12.68
N SER A 318 2.71 -5.08 11.67
CA SER A 318 2.73 -5.59 10.30
C SER A 318 3.36 -4.62 9.32
N THR A 319 3.87 -5.16 8.22
CA THR A 319 4.41 -4.38 7.09
C THR A 319 4.16 -5.13 5.78
N ASN A 320 4.06 -4.42 4.66
CA ASN A 320 3.90 -5.08 3.37
C ASN A 320 5.20 -5.56 2.74
N TRP A 321 6.32 -5.07 3.21
CA TRP A 321 7.65 -5.41 2.71
C TRP A 321 8.73 -5.04 3.74
N HIS A 322 9.84 -5.78 3.72
CA HIS A 322 11.01 -5.49 4.56
C HIS A 322 12.30 -5.77 3.80
N TRP A 323 13.29 -4.92 3.96
CA TRP A 323 14.56 -4.98 3.24
C TRP A 323 15.37 -6.27 3.48
N SER A 324 15.07 -7.02 4.53
CA SER A 324 15.72 -8.31 4.82
C SER A 324 15.09 -9.50 4.09
N LEU A 325 14.08 -9.29 3.25
CA LEU A 325 13.55 -10.33 2.38
C LEU A 325 14.63 -10.83 1.40
N THR A 326 14.59 -12.14 1.10
CA THR A 326 15.67 -12.81 0.37
C THR A 326 15.31 -13.25 -1.05
N ASP A 327 14.10 -12.95 -1.51
CA ASP A 327 13.72 -13.14 -2.89
C ASP A 327 14.52 -12.24 -3.83
N GLU A 328 14.61 -12.62 -5.11
CA GLU A 328 15.48 -11.93 -6.07
C GLU A 328 15.03 -10.48 -6.33
N GLY A 329 13.72 -10.19 -6.33
CA GLY A 329 13.22 -8.83 -6.50
C GLY A 329 13.62 -7.93 -5.34
N SER A 330 13.41 -8.40 -4.12
CA SER A 330 13.83 -7.67 -2.90
C SER A 330 15.33 -7.42 -2.88
N LYS A 331 16.17 -8.43 -3.19
CA LYS A 331 17.63 -8.27 -3.27
C LYS A 331 18.05 -7.24 -4.32
N ALA A 332 17.44 -7.29 -5.50
CA ALA A 332 17.74 -6.33 -6.57
C ALA A 332 17.41 -4.89 -6.14
N PHE A 333 16.25 -4.67 -5.52
CA PHE A 333 15.86 -3.35 -5.04
C PHE A 333 16.75 -2.84 -3.91
N VAL A 334 17.02 -3.69 -2.90
CA VAL A 334 17.90 -3.34 -1.77
C VAL A 334 19.29 -2.98 -2.25
N LYS A 335 19.82 -3.74 -3.22
CA LYS A 335 21.13 -3.45 -3.83
C LYS A 335 21.15 -2.10 -4.52
N SER A 336 20.25 -1.86 -5.48
CA SER A 336 20.20 -0.61 -6.27
C SER A 336 19.99 0.61 -5.37
N PHE A 337 19.03 0.53 -4.44
CA PHE A 337 18.73 1.61 -3.51
C PHE A 337 19.91 1.86 -2.55
N GLY A 338 20.49 0.79 -1.98
CA GLY A 338 21.60 0.87 -1.05
C GLY A 338 22.87 1.43 -1.69
N GLU A 339 23.20 1.04 -2.93
CA GLU A 339 24.32 1.56 -3.69
C GLU A 339 24.19 3.06 -3.98
N LYS A 340 22.95 3.52 -4.26
CA LYS A 340 22.71 4.93 -4.57
C LYS A 340 22.63 5.82 -3.33
N TYR A 341 22.00 5.36 -2.25
CA TYR A 341 21.66 6.22 -1.11
C TYR A 341 22.42 5.87 0.19
N GLY A 342 23.14 4.74 0.24
CA GLY A 342 24.00 4.36 1.36
C GLY A 342 23.29 3.70 2.55
N PHE A 343 21.98 3.37 2.43
CA PHE A 343 21.20 2.71 3.47
C PHE A 343 20.08 1.86 2.85
N PRO A 344 19.49 0.89 3.59
CA PRO A 344 18.43 0.05 3.05
C PRO A 344 17.12 0.82 2.85
N PRO A 345 16.31 0.49 1.83
CA PRO A 345 15.01 1.13 1.59
C PRO A 345 13.97 0.76 2.66
N SER A 346 12.95 1.61 2.80
CA SER A 346 11.75 1.32 3.60
C SER A 346 10.67 0.62 2.78
N GLN A 347 9.59 0.17 3.45
CA GLN A 347 8.38 -0.30 2.78
C GLN A 347 7.71 0.79 1.93
N ALA A 348 7.81 2.06 2.34
CA ALA A 348 7.30 3.20 1.58
C ALA A 348 8.07 3.32 0.25
N ALA A 349 9.39 3.31 0.31
CA ALA A 349 10.27 3.31 -0.86
C ALA A 349 9.95 2.14 -1.81
N HIS A 350 9.86 0.91 -1.27
CA HIS A 350 9.52 -0.27 -2.07
C HIS A 350 8.20 -0.10 -2.82
N THR A 351 7.14 0.29 -2.12
CA THR A 351 5.82 0.47 -2.72
C THR A 351 5.84 1.50 -3.84
N CYS A 352 6.53 2.63 -3.63
CA CYS A 352 6.61 3.71 -4.61
C CYS A 352 7.38 3.31 -5.86
N TYR A 353 8.48 2.58 -5.70
CA TYR A 353 9.23 2.01 -6.82
C TYR A 353 8.35 1.04 -7.62
N VAL A 354 7.72 0.07 -6.94
CA VAL A 354 6.88 -0.95 -7.57
C VAL A 354 5.70 -0.33 -8.33
N GLN A 355 5.01 0.65 -7.77
CA GLN A 355 3.89 1.30 -8.44
C GLN A 355 4.30 2.03 -9.72
N THR A 356 5.47 2.66 -9.72
CA THR A 356 6.01 3.32 -10.91
C THR A 356 6.30 2.30 -12.01
N MET A 357 6.90 1.14 -11.64
CA MET A 357 7.12 0.04 -12.56
C MET A 357 5.81 -0.55 -13.09
N LEU A 358 4.78 -0.70 -12.25
CA LEU A 358 3.48 -1.25 -12.65
C LEU A 358 2.72 -0.31 -13.60
N TYR A 359 2.80 1.00 -13.37
CA TYR A 359 2.25 1.98 -14.32
C TYR A 359 2.95 1.90 -15.68
N ALA A 360 4.28 1.89 -15.67
CA ALA A 360 5.07 1.79 -16.89
C ALA A 360 4.79 0.49 -17.65
N ASP A 361 4.74 -0.63 -16.94
CA ASP A 361 4.39 -1.94 -17.49
C ASP A 361 2.99 -1.97 -18.10
N ALA A 362 2.01 -1.37 -17.42
CA ALA A 362 0.65 -1.30 -17.93
C ALA A 362 0.57 -0.45 -19.21
N ALA A 363 1.30 0.66 -19.28
CA ALA A 363 1.38 1.49 -20.47
C ALA A 363 2.02 0.73 -21.65
N GLU A 364 3.10 -0.01 -21.41
CA GLU A 364 3.75 -0.83 -22.44
C GLU A 364 2.82 -1.96 -22.93
N ARG A 365 2.13 -2.66 -22.04
CA ARG A 365 1.17 -3.72 -22.43
C ARG A 365 -0.05 -3.17 -23.15
N ALA A 366 -0.55 -2.01 -22.75
CA ALA A 366 -1.66 -1.33 -23.39
C ALA A 366 -1.27 -0.64 -24.72
N GLY A 367 0.02 -0.37 -24.92
CA GLY A 367 0.51 0.40 -26.08
C GLY A 367 0.05 1.87 -26.08
N THR A 368 -0.37 2.41 -24.92
CA THR A 368 -0.93 3.76 -24.83
C THR A 368 -0.74 4.37 -23.44
N PHE A 369 -0.78 5.70 -23.36
CA PHE A 369 -0.92 6.46 -22.11
C PHE A 369 -2.38 6.85 -21.81
N ASN A 370 -3.35 6.42 -22.62
CA ASN A 370 -4.76 6.61 -22.33
C ASN A 370 -5.12 5.95 -21.00
N PRO A 371 -5.66 6.69 -20.01
CA PRO A 371 -5.91 6.14 -18.69
C PRO A 371 -6.83 4.92 -18.72
N CYS A 372 -7.79 4.83 -19.63
CA CYS A 372 -8.68 3.67 -19.70
C CYS A 372 -7.97 2.43 -20.24
N GLY A 373 -7.02 2.56 -21.15
CA GLY A 373 -6.15 1.47 -21.56
C GLY A 373 -5.23 1.01 -20.41
N ILE A 374 -4.73 1.94 -19.58
CA ILE A 374 -3.96 1.61 -18.37
C ILE A 374 -4.83 0.85 -17.36
N VAL A 375 -6.07 1.33 -17.11
CA VAL A 375 -7.03 0.67 -16.20
C VAL A 375 -7.25 -0.78 -16.64
N GLU A 376 -7.60 -1.03 -17.90
CA GLU A 376 -7.84 -2.37 -18.42
C GLU A 376 -6.59 -3.26 -18.35
N ALA A 377 -5.41 -2.67 -18.54
CA ALA A 377 -4.15 -3.42 -18.42
C ALA A 377 -3.80 -3.79 -16.96
N LEU A 378 -4.29 -3.06 -15.98
CA LEU A 378 -4.05 -3.31 -14.55
C LEU A 378 -5.13 -4.19 -13.91
N GLU A 379 -6.39 -4.11 -14.34
CA GLU A 379 -7.48 -4.93 -13.82
C GLU A 379 -7.22 -6.43 -14.02
N GLY A 380 -7.20 -7.18 -12.91
CA GLY A 380 -6.93 -8.61 -12.90
C GLY A 380 -5.47 -8.98 -13.22
N PHE A 381 -4.56 -8.00 -13.32
CA PHE A 381 -3.16 -8.27 -13.64
C PHE A 381 -2.46 -9.05 -12.52
N LYS A 382 -1.89 -10.18 -12.89
CA LYS A 382 -1.11 -11.06 -12.02
C LYS A 382 0.37 -10.95 -12.37
N PHE A 383 1.20 -10.77 -11.37
CA PHE A 383 2.63 -10.61 -11.54
C PHE A 383 3.43 -11.17 -10.36
N ASP A 384 4.73 -11.29 -10.56
CA ASP A 384 5.70 -11.73 -9.56
C ASP A 384 7.05 -11.05 -9.81
N GLY A 385 8.01 -11.26 -8.88
CA GLY A 385 9.39 -10.78 -9.00
C GLY A 385 9.61 -9.34 -8.57
N LEU A 386 8.61 -8.71 -7.92
CA LEU A 386 8.70 -7.37 -7.36
C LEU A 386 8.74 -7.35 -5.81
N GLY A 387 9.20 -8.42 -5.19
CA GLY A 387 9.53 -8.47 -3.77
C GLY A 387 8.39 -8.81 -2.80
N ASN A 388 7.24 -9.29 -3.29
CA ASN A 388 6.11 -9.70 -2.42
C ASN A 388 5.51 -11.07 -2.80
N GLY A 389 6.22 -11.86 -3.61
CA GLY A 389 5.67 -13.08 -4.19
C GLY A 389 4.57 -12.81 -5.21
N PRO A 390 3.79 -13.85 -5.58
CA PRO A 390 2.70 -13.72 -6.54
C PRO A 390 1.65 -12.71 -6.09
N THR A 391 1.39 -11.73 -6.92
CA THR A 391 0.61 -10.54 -6.62
C THR A 391 -0.46 -10.35 -7.69
N GLU A 392 -1.60 -9.76 -7.32
CA GLU A 392 -2.71 -9.48 -8.23
C GLU A 392 -3.39 -8.15 -7.89
N TYR A 393 -3.68 -7.35 -8.91
CA TYR A 393 -4.68 -6.28 -8.80
C TYR A 393 -6.08 -6.84 -9.06
N ARG A 394 -6.95 -6.78 -8.06
CA ARG A 394 -8.34 -7.17 -8.20
C ARG A 394 -9.10 -6.11 -9.01
N ALA A 395 -9.87 -6.56 -10.03
CA ALA A 395 -10.56 -5.66 -10.95
C ALA A 395 -11.72 -4.89 -10.28
N GLU A 396 -12.37 -5.47 -9.27
CA GLU A 396 -13.59 -4.93 -8.68
C GLU A 396 -13.36 -3.73 -7.74
N ASP A 397 -12.12 -3.54 -7.25
CA ASP A 397 -11.81 -2.47 -6.30
C ASP A 397 -10.39 -1.88 -6.45
N HIS A 398 -9.61 -2.39 -7.39
CA HIS A 398 -8.23 -1.97 -7.68
C HIS A 398 -7.28 -2.11 -6.49
N GLN A 399 -7.59 -3.01 -5.55
CA GLN A 399 -6.69 -3.41 -4.47
C GLN A 399 -5.70 -4.46 -4.95
N CYS A 400 -4.44 -4.25 -4.64
CA CYS A 400 -3.38 -5.25 -4.83
C CYS A 400 -3.35 -6.22 -3.65
N PHE A 401 -3.39 -7.52 -3.93
CA PHE A 401 -3.29 -8.58 -2.93
C PHE A 401 -1.97 -9.33 -3.06
N LYS A 402 -1.32 -9.54 -1.91
CA LYS A 402 -0.02 -10.16 -1.75
C LYS A 402 0.16 -10.65 -0.32
N ASP A 403 1.26 -11.32 -0.06
CA ASP A 403 1.63 -11.72 1.30
C ASP A 403 1.85 -10.48 2.19
N VAL A 404 1.55 -10.61 3.49
CA VAL A 404 1.75 -9.57 4.51
C VAL A 404 2.71 -10.08 5.57
N LEU A 405 3.65 -9.26 5.97
CA LEU A 405 4.65 -9.61 6.96
C LEU A 405 4.21 -9.16 8.35
N VAL A 406 4.40 -10.02 9.35
CA VAL A 406 4.39 -9.62 10.76
C VAL A 406 5.84 -9.46 11.19
N VAL A 407 6.12 -8.32 11.79
CA VAL A 407 7.46 -7.96 12.29
C VAL A 407 7.43 -7.71 13.78
N LYS A 408 8.60 -7.88 14.41
CA LYS A 408 8.82 -7.58 15.84
C LYS A 408 10.09 -6.75 15.99
N GLY A 409 10.10 -5.82 16.92
CA GLY A 409 11.31 -5.11 17.32
C GLY A 409 12.35 -6.06 17.91
N LYS A 410 13.57 -6.04 17.35
CA LYS A 410 14.68 -6.91 17.78
C LYS A 410 15.15 -6.61 19.20
N ASP A 411 15.51 -7.66 19.93
CA ASP A 411 16.14 -7.55 21.23
C ASP A 411 17.59 -7.08 21.14
N ASN A 412 18.29 -7.48 20.09
CA ASN A 412 19.71 -7.19 19.87
C ASN A 412 19.94 -6.75 18.41
N PRO A 413 19.62 -5.49 18.05
CA PRO A 413 19.84 -4.97 16.71
C PRO A 413 21.34 -4.85 16.41
N THR A 414 21.73 -5.05 15.15
CA THR A 414 23.14 -4.94 14.69
C THR A 414 23.46 -3.57 14.11
N SER A 415 22.46 -2.75 13.81
CA SER A 415 22.62 -1.38 13.32
C SER A 415 21.33 -0.57 13.55
N GLU A 416 21.39 0.73 13.33
CA GLU A 416 20.22 1.64 13.38
C GLU A 416 19.13 1.33 12.33
N PHE A 417 19.44 0.49 11.34
CA PHE A 417 18.48 0.05 10.30
C PHE A 417 17.94 -1.36 10.55
N ASP A 418 18.60 -2.14 11.42
CA ASP A 418 18.32 -3.55 11.69
C ASP A 418 17.48 -3.73 12.98
N LEU A 419 16.48 -2.89 13.17
CA LEU A 419 15.67 -2.85 14.38
C LEU A 419 14.46 -3.79 14.37
N LEU A 420 14.08 -4.33 13.20
CA LEU A 420 12.94 -5.22 13.03
C LEU A 420 13.36 -6.59 12.51
N GLU A 421 12.69 -7.64 12.97
CA GLU A 421 12.77 -8.99 12.41
C GLU A 421 11.41 -9.44 11.90
N ILE A 422 11.41 -10.19 10.78
CA ILE A 422 10.20 -10.84 10.27
C ILE A 422 9.95 -12.08 11.13
N VAL A 423 8.77 -12.15 11.77
CA VAL A 423 8.38 -13.29 12.60
C VAL A 423 7.36 -14.19 11.93
N GLU A 424 6.61 -13.66 10.96
CA GLU A 424 5.64 -14.40 10.18
C GLU A 424 5.49 -13.79 8.78
N ILE A 425 5.30 -14.63 7.79
CA ILE A 425 4.87 -14.25 6.44
C ILE A 425 3.48 -14.85 6.24
N THR A 426 2.45 -14.01 6.36
CA THR A 426 1.06 -14.42 6.22
C THR A 426 0.71 -14.47 4.73
N PRO A 427 0.34 -15.65 4.21
CA PRO A 427 0.03 -15.80 2.79
C PRO A 427 -1.16 -14.95 2.36
N ARG A 428 -1.13 -14.48 1.10
CA ARG A 428 -2.21 -13.73 0.44
C ARG A 428 -3.59 -14.29 0.75
N ALA A 429 -3.78 -15.60 0.63
CA ALA A 429 -5.07 -16.26 0.83
C ALA A 429 -5.68 -16.09 2.23
N GLN A 430 -4.88 -15.72 3.24
CA GLN A 430 -5.34 -15.46 4.60
C GLN A 430 -5.69 -13.98 4.84
N VAL A 431 -5.22 -13.08 4.01
CA VAL A 431 -5.44 -11.63 4.14
C VAL A 431 -6.38 -11.07 3.08
N GLU A 432 -6.73 -11.87 2.09
CA GLU A 432 -7.69 -11.52 1.04
C GLU A 432 -9.12 -11.51 1.62
N TYR A 433 -9.94 -10.57 1.19
CA TYR A 433 -11.32 -10.41 1.62
C TYR A 433 -12.28 -10.42 0.43
N ALA A 434 -13.54 -10.78 0.70
CA ALA A 434 -14.59 -10.76 -0.33
C ALA A 434 -14.88 -9.32 -0.79
N VAL A 435 -15.27 -9.16 -2.06
CA VAL A 435 -15.59 -7.84 -2.65
C VAL A 435 -16.71 -7.13 -1.87
N ASP A 436 -17.66 -7.88 -1.34
CA ASP A 436 -18.81 -7.41 -0.57
C ASP A 436 -18.58 -7.40 0.95
N HIS A 437 -17.33 -7.52 1.39
CA HIS A 437 -17.01 -7.51 2.82
C HIS A 437 -17.46 -6.20 3.47
N PRO A 438 -18.17 -6.21 4.63
CA PRO A 438 -18.78 -5.03 5.24
C PRO A 438 -17.83 -3.84 5.48
N MET A 439 -16.58 -4.09 5.82
CA MET A 439 -15.57 -3.03 6.04
C MET A 439 -15.18 -2.28 4.75
N PHE A 440 -15.59 -2.77 3.59
CA PHE A 440 -15.33 -2.17 2.28
C PHE A 440 -16.62 -1.76 1.58
N ALA A 441 -17.76 -1.90 2.26
CA ALA A 441 -19.07 -1.58 1.70
C ALA A 441 -19.19 -0.08 1.38
N GLY A 442 -20.01 0.20 0.37
CA GLY A 442 -20.25 1.55 -0.11
C GLY A 442 -19.27 1.96 -1.23
N GLY A 443 -19.61 3.07 -1.88
CA GLY A 443 -18.91 3.56 -3.05
C GLY A 443 -19.01 2.64 -4.27
N GLU A 444 -18.93 3.23 -5.42
CA GLU A 444 -18.84 2.53 -6.69
C GLU A 444 -17.46 2.82 -7.32
N LEU A 445 -16.87 1.83 -7.95
CA LEU A 445 -15.65 2.01 -8.72
C LEU A 445 -15.89 3.05 -9.82
N GLY A 446 -17.06 2.98 -10.42
CA GLY A 446 -17.46 3.85 -11.52
C GLY A 446 -16.86 3.41 -12.85
N LYS A 447 -16.82 4.33 -13.79
CA LYS A 447 -16.19 4.13 -15.10
C LYS A 447 -14.91 4.91 -15.19
N CYS A 448 -13.95 4.38 -15.93
CA CYS A 448 -12.76 5.14 -16.27
C CYS A 448 -13.14 6.46 -16.96
N ASN A 449 -12.48 7.53 -16.57
CA ASN A 449 -12.54 8.83 -17.24
C ASN A 449 -11.24 9.04 -18.02
N PRO A 450 -11.27 9.17 -19.36
CA PRO A 450 -10.07 9.42 -20.16
C PRO A 450 -9.58 10.87 -20.07
N GLY A 451 -10.37 11.78 -19.50
CA GLY A 451 -10.16 13.22 -19.63
C GLY A 451 -10.54 13.73 -21.01
N ALA A 452 -11.17 14.87 -21.12
CA ALA A 452 -11.56 15.50 -22.40
C ALA A 452 -10.87 16.86 -22.59
#